data_06c014e49c79120542d12ca3fc09c328
#
_entry.id   06c014e49c79120542d12ca3fc09c328
#
_cell.length_a   1.000
_cell.length_b   1.000
_cell.length_c   1.000
_cell.angle_alpha   90.00
_cell.angle_beta   90.00
_cell.angle_gamma   90.00
#
_symmetry.space_group_name_H-M   'P 1'
#
loop_
_entity.id
_entity.type
_entity.pdbx_description
1 polymer ?
#
loop_
_entity_poly.entity_id
_entity_poly.type
_entity_poly.pdbx_seq_one_letter_code
_entity_poly.pdbx_strand_id
1 'polypeptide(L)'
;MKMKKITALLLALAMSLSLAACGGDSASAGGSTPAPTEPAAQTSETADGDGQAVVLDENGEVYAEAEDADAPTEYPVTLTDQAGREVTIEAKPETLVSGYYISTSLCIALGLQDQLVGIEAKADTRPIYARSAPGLLELPSVGTAKEFDLEGCAALAPDLVILPLKLQDAADSLAELGIPALVVNPEDQTLLEEAVALVAAATDTRARAAQLADFTVKQQNRLTELLADAERPNVYLAGNSDFLSTAGGAMYQSSMIEMAGGRNVAQEITDTYWASVSYEQILTWNPDYIVLASDADYTVEDVMTDPNLAGCKAVENGNVLQIPGDAEAWDSPVPGGILGSVWLSGALHPDLGIDGENMQIINEFYETFYGFTYQEI
;
A
#
# COMPACT_ATOMS: atom_id res chain seq x y z
N MET A 1 41.76 28.61 -15.81
CA MET A 1 43.11 28.50 -15.18
C MET A 1 42.91 27.93 -13.76
N LYS A 2 43.58 26.83 -13.49
CA LYS A 2 43.75 26.08 -12.22
C LYS A 2 42.63 25.19 -11.73
N MET A 3 42.72 23.92 -12.17
CA MET A 3 42.26 22.71 -11.47
C MET A 3 42.97 22.58 -10.10
N LYS A 4 42.22 22.08 -9.10
CA LYS A 4 42.84 21.38 -7.97
C LYS A 4 42.12 20.05 -7.74
N LYS A 5 42.87 18.97 -7.98
CA LYS A 5 42.59 17.60 -7.61
C LYS A 5 42.81 17.43 -6.11
N ILE A 6 41.95 16.70 -5.42
CA ILE A 6 42.26 16.12 -4.11
C ILE A 6 41.73 14.68 -4.07
N THR A 7 42.62 13.86 -3.86
CA THR A 7 43.00 12.47 -3.74
C THR A 7 42.07 11.64 -2.85
N ALA A 8 41.80 10.42 -3.33
CA ALA A 8 41.19 9.31 -2.61
C ALA A 8 42.07 8.82 -1.45
N LEU A 9 41.41 8.37 -0.38
CA LEU A 9 42.04 7.58 0.67
C LEU A 9 41.24 6.29 0.90
N LEU A 10 41.82 5.19 0.40
CA LEU A 10 41.43 3.80 0.70
C LEU A 10 41.95 3.44 2.08
N LEU A 11 41.10 2.86 2.92
CA LEU A 11 41.55 2.13 4.12
C LEU A 11 40.98 0.72 4.06
N ALA A 12 41.86 -0.24 3.77
CA ALA A 12 41.63 -1.66 3.92
C ALA A 12 41.85 -2.05 5.41
N LEU A 13 40.98 -2.86 5.97
CA LEU A 13 41.28 -3.53 7.23
C LEU A 13 41.07 -5.03 7.10
N ALA A 14 42.13 -5.74 7.44
CA ALA A 14 42.36 -7.15 7.23
C ALA A 14 41.61 -8.05 8.24
N MET A 15 41.26 -9.23 7.75
CA MET A 15 40.79 -10.40 8.53
C MET A 15 41.93 -10.95 9.41
N SER A 16 41.60 -11.40 10.60
CA SER A 16 42.40 -12.34 11.36
C SER A 16 41.59 -13.59 11.73
N LEU A 17 41.95 -14.70 11.05
CA LEU A 17 41.60 -16.08 11.49
C LEU A 17 42.45 -16.43 12.72
N SER A 18 41.80 -17.10 13.67
CA SER A 18 42.51 -17.95 14.63
C SER A 18 41.87 -19.33 14.72
N LEU A 19 42.60 -20.31 14.13
CA LEU A 19 42.41 -21.73 14.40
C LEU A 19 43.03 -22.06 15.79
N ALA A 20 42.35 -22.91 16.57
CA ALA A 20 42.99 -23.71 17.58
C ALA A 20 42.43 -25.13 17.49
N ALA A 21 43.31 -26.06 17.13
CA ALA A 21 43.10 -27.52 17.15
C ALA A 21 43.79 -28.11 18.39
N CYS A 22 43.17 -29.16 18.96
CA CYS A 22 43.79 -30.32 19.67
C CYS A 22 42.62 -31.09 20.29
N GLY A 23 42.35 -32.38 20.11
CA GLY A 23 43.20 -33.55 19.89
C GLY A 23 42.85 -34.58 20.93
N GLY A 24 42.51 -35.83 20.56
CA GLY A 24 42.64 -37.01 21.43
C GLY A 24 41.40 -37.87 21.64
N ASP A 25 41.34 -38.88 20.89
CA ASP A 25 41.27 -40.35 21.05
C ASP A 25 40.00 -41.08 21.51
N SER A 26 39.58 -41.94 20.56
CA SER A 26 39.22 -43.38 20.65
C SER A 26 38.02 -43.85 21.46
N ALA A 27 37.00 -44.39 20.84
CA ALA A 27 36.73 -45.82 20.62
C ALA A 27 35.28 -46.11 20.19
N SER A 28 35.19 -46.72 19.02
CA SER A 28 34.37 -47.89 18.63
C SER A 28 32.89 -48.03 19.02
N ALA A 29 32.08 -48.13 18.01
CA ALA A 29 31.11 -49.20 17.65
C ALA A 29 29.67 -48.72 17.42
N GLY A 30 29.16 -49.09 16.26
CA GLY A 30 27.76 -49.46 16.08
C GLY A 30 26.91 -48.45 15.30
N GLY A 31 26.70 -48.80 14.03
CA GLY A 31 25.95 -48.06 13.03
C GLY A 31 24.50 -47.76 13.36
N SER A 32 24.06 -46.73 12.72
CA SER A 32 22.78 -46.56 12.06
C SER A 32 22.71 -45.12 11.62
N THR A 33 22.67 -44.93 10.31
CA THR A 33 22.41 -43.62 9.64
C THR A 33 20.98 -43.21 9.92
N PRO A 34 20.71 -42.04 10.50
CA PRO A 34 19.40 -41.46 10.41
C PRO A 34 19.28 -40.66 9.10
N ALA A 35 18.16 -40.86 8.41
CA ALA A 35 17.71 -40.09 7.27
C ALA A 35 17.54 -38.60 7.65
N PRO A 36 17.60 -37.65 6.66
CA PRO A 36 17.38 -36.25 6.93
C PRO A 36 15.94 -36.06 7.38
N THR A 37 15.79 -35.49 8.56
CA THR A 37 14.51 -35.06 9.12
C THR A 37 14.04 -33.84 8.34
N GLU A 38 12.91 -33.94 7.66
CA GLU A 38 12.13 -32.81 7.18
C GLU A 38 11.83 -31.86 8.35
N PRO A 39 11.82 -30.52 8.13
CA PRO A 39 11.34 -29.61 9.14
C PRO A 39 9.85 -29.88 9.36
N ALA A 40 9.50 -30.20 10.59
CA ALA A 40 8.13 -30.38 11.02
C ALA A 40 7.32 -29.12 10.72
N ALA A 41 6.25 -29.29 9.94
CA ALA A 41 5.21 -28.31 9.83
C ALA A 41 4.69 -27.98 11.23
N GLN A 42 4.83 -26.74 11.65
CA GLN A 42 4.15 -26.23 12.83
C GLN A 42 2.68 -26.11 12.48
N THR A 43 1.88 -27.05 12.94
CA THR A 43 0.43 -26.91 12.99
C THR A 43 0.12 -25.77 13.94
N SER A 44 -0.38 -24.66 13.40
CA SER A 44 -1.05 -23.65 14.20
C SER A 44 -2.30 -24.27 14.80
N GLU A 45 -2.32 -24.45 16.11
CA GLU A 45 -3.55 -24.72 16.84
C GLU A 45 -4.47 -23.51 16.67
N THR A 46 -5.60 -23.72 16.00
CA THR A 46 -6.70 -22.78 15.97
C THR A 46 -7.24 -22.65 17.38
N ALA A 47 -7.03 -21.49 18.02
CA ALA A 47 -7.76 -21.12 19.23
C ALA A 47 -9.23 -20.94 18.87
N ASP A 48 -10.09 -21.62 19.64
CA ASP A 48 -11.55 -21.45 19.61
C ASP A 48 -11.96 -20.02 19.94
N GLY A 49 -12.78 -19.48 19.07
CA GLY A 49 -13.84 -18.51 19.30
C GLY A 49 -13.52 -17.28 20.14
N ASP A 50 -13.02 -16.27 19.52
CA ASP A 50 -13.39 -14.84 19.51
C ASP A 50 -12.37 -14.18 18.58
N GLY A 51 -12.80 -13.90 17.35
CA GLY A 51 -11.92 -13.37 16.31
C GLY A 51 -11.43 -11.97 16.67
N GLN A 52 -10.25 -11.90 17.25
CA GLN A 52 -9.52 -10.65 17.44
C GLN A 52 -8.56 -10.46 16.28
N ALA A 53 -8.78 -9.41 15.51
CA ALA A 53 -7.84 -9.01 14.47
C ALA A 53 -6.58 -8.44 15.09
N VAL A 54 -5.45 -8.88 14.59
CA VAL A 54 -4.12 -8.46 15.04
C VAL A 54 -3.40 -7.85 13.85
N VAL A 55 -2.94 -6.63 13.96
CA VAL A 55 -2.00 -6.05 13.00
C VAL A 55 -0.60 -6.54 13.39
N LEU A 56 0.05 -7.27 12.49
CA LEU A 56 1.39 -7.85 12.70
C LEU A 56 2.46 -6.99 12.03
N ASP A 57 3.62 -6.83 12.69
CA ASP A 57 4.81 -6.26 12.07
C ASP A 57 5.52 -7.26 11.15
N GLU A 58 6.60 -6.82 10.48
CA GLU A 58 7.43 -7.66 9.59
C GLU A 58 8.06 -8.88 10.26
N ASN A 59 8.06 -8.93 11.62
CA ASN A 59 8.56 -10.03 12.42
C ASN A 59 7.43 -10.94 12.93
N GLY A 60 6.16 -10.62 12.61
CA GLY A 60 4.97 -11.33 13.09
C GLY A 60 4.63 -10.98 14.54
N GLU A 61 5.12 -9.84 15.07
CA GLU A 61 4.72 -9.33 16.37
C GLU A 61 3.48 -8.42 16.25
N VAL A 62 2.59 -8.53 17.21
CA VAL A 62 1.30 -7.84 17.24
C VAL A 62 1.51 -6.33 17.44
N TYR A 63 1.17 -5.53 16.44
CA TYR A 63 1.26 -4.06 16.53
C TYR A 63 0.19 -3.44 17.44
N ALA A 64 -0.95 -4.09 17.58
CA ALA A 64 -1.97 -3.78 18.56
C ALA A 64 -2.73 -5.05 18.90
N GLU A 65 -2.83 -5.42 20.17
CA GLU A 65 -3.78 -6.43 20.60
C GLU A 65 -5.19 -5.87 20.46
N ALA A 66 -6.12 -6.66 19.94
CA ALA A 66 -7.50 -6.26 19.71
C ALA A 66 -8.23 -5.83 21.00
N GLU A 67 -7.70 -6.19 22.16
CA GLU A 67 -8.19 -5.70 23.46
C GLU A 67 -8.05 -4.17 23.61
N ASP A 68 -7.15 -3.51 22.83
CA ASP A 68 -6.92 -2.06 22.84
C ASP A 68 -7.69 -1.30 21.74
N ALA A 69 -8.34 -1.98 20.79
CA ALA A 69 -9.04 -1.31 19.69
C ALA A 69 -10.22 -0.44 20.19
N ASP A 70 -10.89 -0.89 21.22
CA ASP A 70 -12.02 -0.18 21.86
C ASP A 70 -11.58 0.79 22.96
N ALA A 71 -10.30 0.76 23.36
CA ALA A 71 -9.79 1.67 24.38
C ALA A 71 -9.59 3.07 23.79
N PRO A 72 -10.12 4.13 24.43
CA PRO A 72 -9.92 5.49 23.96
C PRO A 72 -8.43 5.87 24.05
N THR A 73 -7.97 6.70 23.10
CA THR A 73 -6.62 7.25 23.17
C THR A 73 -6.49 8.15 24.38
N GLU A 74 -5.52 7.86 25.24
CA GLU A 74 -5.15 8.74 26.36
C GLU A 74 -4.24 9.86 25.85
N TYR A 75 -4.61 11.13 26.11
CA TYR A 75 -3.82 12.29 25.73
C TYR A 75 -3.14 12.92 26.98
N PRO A 76 -1.92 13.52 26.86
CA PRO A 76 -1.14 13.62 25.62
C PRO A 76 -0.62 12.27 25.13
N VAL A 77 -0.61 12.07 23.80
CA VAL A 77 -0.01 10.91 23.16
C VAL A 77 1.21 11.34 22.35
N THR A 78 2.31 10.57 22.45
CA THR A 78 3.50 10.77 21.63
C THR A 78 3.62 9.58 20.68
N LEU A 79 3.68 9.85 19.39
CA LEU A 79 3.72 8.86 18.32
C LEU A 79 4.97 9.08 17.48
N THR A 80 5.55 7.99 16.98
CA THR A 80 6.60 8.04 15.96
C THR A 80 5.95 7.96 14.60
N ASP A 81 6.13 8.97 13.75
CA ASP A 81 5.58 8.98 12.39
C ASP A 81 6.46 8.21 11.40
N GLN A 82 5.99 8.03 10.16
CA GLN A 82 6.71 7.27 9.12
C GLN A 82 7.94 8.00 8.54
N ALA A 83 8.24 9.22 9.01
CA ALA A 83 9.53 9.87 8.82
C ALA A 83 10.49 9.66 10.00
N GLY A 84 10.09 8.88 11.03
CA GLY A 84 10.87 8.64 12.25
C GLY A 84 10.86 9.80 13.23
N ARG A 85 9.90 10.74 13.12
CA ARG A 85 9.76 11.92 13.99
C ARG A 85 8.86 11.59 15.17
N GLU A 86 9.23 12.02 16.37
CA GLU A 86 8.35 11.96 17.54
C GLU A 86 7.38 13.18 17.49
N VAL A 87 6.09 12.92 17.47
CA VAL A 87 5.03 13.92 17.45
C VAL A 87 4.14 13.76 18.67
N THR A 88 4.07 14.80 19.50
CA THR A 88 3.19 14.82 20.67
C THR A 88 1.91 15.57 20.35
N ILE A 89 0.78 14.94 20.63
CA ILE A 89 -0.58 15.45 20.46
C ILE A 89 -1.15 15.63 21.86
N GLU A 90 -1.37 16.87 22.27
CA GLU A 90 -1.72 17.24 23.66
C GLU A 90 -3.16 16.90 24.03
N ALA A 91 -4.07 16.91 23.06
CA ALA A 91 -5.50 16.61 23.24
C ALA A 91 -6.06 15.96 21.97
N LYS A 92 -7.22 15.33 22.07
CA LYS A 92 -7.93 14.79 20.90
C LYS A 92 -8.14 15.88 19.85
N PRO A 93 -7.61 15.74 18.62
CA PRO A 93 -7.79 16.73 17.57
C PRO A 93 -9.28 16.87 17.20
N GLU A 94 -9.77 18.11 17.14
CA GLU A 94 -11.12 18.44 16.67
C GLU A 94 -11.10 18.97 15.24
N THR A 95 -9.94 19.51 14.79
CA THR A 95 -9.74 20.08 13.47
C THR A 95 -8.50 19.47 12.80
N LEU A 96 -8.66 18.99 11.57
CA LEU A 96 -7.62 18.32 10.81
C LEU A 96 -7.35 19.03 9.48
N VAL A 97 -6.11 18.98 9.02
CA VAL A 97 -5.74 19.32 7.65
C VAL A 97 -5.06 18.10 7.01
N SER A 98 -5.48 17.74 5.80
CA SER A 98 -4.82 16.73 4.99
C SER A 98 -4.17 17.37 3.76
N GLY A 99 -2.86 17.19 3.61
CA GLY A 99 -2.10 17.70 2.46
C GLY A 99 -1.84 16.64 1.38
N TYR A 100 -2.57 15.51 1.41
CA TYR A 100 -2.31 14.36 0.54
C TYR A 100 -3.59 13.55 0.31
N TYR A 101 -3.89 13.21 -0.95
CA TYR A 101 -5.14 12.52 -1.30
C TYR A 101 -5.32 11.16 -0.60
N ILE A 102 -4.24 10.42 -0.36
CA ILE A 102 -4.32 9.14 0.39
C ILE A 102 -4.72 9.43 1.84
N SER A 103 -4.13 10.46 2.46
CA SER A 103 -4.51 10.86 3.83
C SER A 103 -5.94 11.36 3.92
N THR A 104 -6.43 12.06 2.90
CA THR A 104 -7.83 12.54 2.85
C THR A 104 -8.78 11.37 2.72
N SER A 105 -8.49 10.40 1.83
CA SER A 105 -9.25 9.16 1.71
C SER A 105 -9.24 8.36 3.02
N LEU A 106 -8.08 8.27 3.68
CA LEU A 106 -7.93 7.64 4.98
C LEU A 106 -8.79 8.33 6.05
N CYS A 107 -8.79 9.66 6.10
CA CYS A 107 -9.65 10.41 7.04
C CYS A 107 -11.13 10.09 6.81
N ILE A 108 -11.59 9.96 5.56
CA ILE A 108 -12.97 9.56 5.26
C ILE A 108 -13.23 8.14 5.77
N ALA A 109 -12.35 7.18 5.46
CA ALA A 109 -12.51 5.79 5.89
C ALA A 109 -12.57 5.66 7.42
N LEU A 110 -11.83 6.48 8.15
CA LEU A 110 -11.84 6.55 9.62
C LEU A 110 -13.01 7.36 10.20
N GLY A 111 -13.87 7.98 9.36
CA GLY A 111 -15.02 8.77 9.80
C GLY A 111 -14.64 10.18 10.28
N LEU A 112 -13.52 10.72 9.81
CA LEU A 112 -12.97 12.02 10.22
C LEU A 112 -13.28 13.16 9.23
N GLN A 113 -14.10 12.93 8.20
CA GLN A 113 -14.37 13.92 7.13
C GLN A 113 -14.94 15.24 7.66
N ASP A 114 -15.73 15.20 8.73
CA ASP A 114 -16.35 16.39 9.33
C ASP A 114 -15.35 17.23 10.17
N GLN A 115 -14.18 16.67 10.49
CA GLN A 115 -13.11 17.35 11.21
C GLN A 115 -12.11 18.04 10.26
N LEU A 116 -12.15 17.72 8.95
CA LEU A 116 -11.28 18.33 7.97
C LEU A 116 -11.68 19.80 7.76
N VAL A 117 -10.69 20.72 7.92
CA VAL A 117 -10.84 22.16 7.70
C VAL A 117 -10.01 22.66 6.52
N GLY A 118 -9.18 21.81 5.93
CA GLY A 118 -8.40 22.06 4.72
C GLY A 118 -7.89 20.75 4.12
N ILE A 119 -7.80 20.68 2.81
CA ILE A 119 -7.37 19.49 2.08
C ILE A 119 -6.39 19.83 0.94
N GLU A 120 -5.80 18.82 0.34
CA GLU A 120 -4.91 18.97 -0.81
C GLU A 120 -5.61 19.62 -2.02
N ALA A 121 -4.83 20.17 -2.94
CA ALA A 121 -5.33 20.73 -4.19
C ALA A 121 -5.89 19.65 -5.13
N LYS A 122 -6.76 20.06 -6.05
CA LYS A 122 -7.42 19.21 -7.05
C LYS A 122 -8.39 18.18 -6.45
N ALA A 123 -8.99 18.49 -5.32
CA ALA A 123 -10.01 17.65 -4.67
C ALA A 123 -11.20 17.33 -5.60
N ASP A 124 -11.53 18.24 -6.51
CA ASP A 124 -12.57 18.11 -7.54
C ASP A 124 -12.28 17.02 -8.59
N THR A 125 -11.02 16.58 -8.70
CA THR A 125 -10.63 15.46 -9.56
C THR A 125 -10.75 14.11 -8.88
N ARG A 126 -11.22 14.05 -7.62
CA ARG A 126 -11.35 12.82 -6.82
C ARG A 126 -12.82 12.45 -6.65
N PRO A 127 -13.35 11.50 -7.45
CA PRO A 127 -14.78 11.14 -7.41
C PRO A 127 -15.25 10.67 -6.01
N ILE A 128 -14.36 10.02 -5.26
CA ILE A 128 -14.64 9.51 -3.92
C ILE A 128 -15.11 10.62 -2.97
N TYR A 129 -14.57 11.86 -3.08
CA TYR A 129 -14.95 12.96 -2.20
C TYR A 129 -16.38 13.43 -2.50
N ALA A 130 -16.74 13.58 -3.77
CA ALA A 130 -18.08 13.96 -4.16
C ALA A 130 -19.13 12.92 -3.76
N ARG A 131 -18.75 11.63 -3.73
CA ARG A 131 -19.65 10.50 -3.41
C ARG A 131 -19.84 10.30 -1.90
N SER A 132 -18.77 10.45 -1.12
CA SER A 132 -18.76 10.13 0.33
C SER A 132 -18.86 11.36 1.21
N ALA A 133 -18.21 12.46 0.86
CA ALA A 133 -18.08 13.66 1.69
C ALA A 133 -18.05 14.94 0.83
N PRO A 134 -19.14 15.29 0.13
CA PRO A 134 -19.16 16.42 -0.83
C PRO A 134 -18.80 17.76 -0.21
N GLY A 135 -18.97 17.94 1.11
CA GLY A 135 -18.54 19.14 1.83
C GLY A 135 -17.02 19.39 1.76
N LEU A 136 -16.21 18.37 1.50
CA LEU A 136 -14.77 18.54 1.33
C LEU A 136 -14.41 19.41 0.12
N LEU A 137 -15.24 19.43 -0.92
CA LEU A 137 -15.01 20.22 -2.13
C LEU A 137 -15.13 21.73 -1.88
N GLU A 138 -15.73 22.14 -0.77
CA GLU A 138 -15.88 23.54 -0.35
C GLU A 138 -14.73 23.99 0.58
N LEU A 139 -13.86 23.08 1.02
CA LEU A 139 -12.78 23.40 1.94
C LEU A 139 -11.63 24.16 1.26
N PRO A 140 -10.89 25.00 2.00
CA PRO A 140 -9.66 25.60 1.52
C PRO A 140 -8.64 24.55 1.09
N SER A 141 -7.97 24.83 -0.02
CA SER A 141 -6.84 24.01 -0.47
C SER A 141 -5.55 24.45 0.21
N VAL A 142 -4.77 23.47 0.71
CA VAL A 142 -3.41 23.70 1.24
C VAL A 142 -2.32 23.38 0.20
N GLY A 143 -2.68 23.29 -1.09
CA GLY A 143 -1.73 23.08 -2.18
C GLY A 143 -1.47 21.62 -2.49
N THR A 144 -0.33 21.35 -3.11
CA THR A 144 0.11 20.00 -3.53
C THR A 144 1.40 19.61 -2.83
N ALA A 145 1.81 18.33 -2.94
CA ALA A 145 3.13 17.88 -2.45
C ALA A 145 4.35 18.58 -3.12
N LYS A 146 4.14 19.33 -4.22
CA LYS A 146 5.17 20.13 -4.89
C LYS A 146 5.11 21.61 -4.52
N GLU A 147 3.92 22.11 -4.23
CA GLU A 147 3.61 23.51 -3.95
C GLU A 147 2.65 23.56 -2.77
N PHE A 148 3.18 23.25 -1.57
CA PHE A 148 2.41 23.26 -0.33
C PHE A 148 2.29 24.69 0.21
N ASP A 149 1.08 25.11 0.56
CA ASP A 149 0.80 26.42 1.17
C ASP A 149 0.90 26.32 2.69
N LEU A 150 2.12 26.45 3.21
CA LEU A 150 2.42 26.40 4.64
C LEU A 150 1.69 27.51 5.42
N GLU A 151 1.66 28.75 4.87
CA GLU A 151 1.02 29.89 5.53
C GLU A 151 -0.50 29.72 5.56
N GLY A 152 -1.09 29.28 4.43
CA GLY A 152 -2.52 28.99 4.34
C GLY A 152 -2.92 27.85 5.29
N CYS A 153 -2.12 26.78 5.36
CA CYS A 153 -2.33 25.67 6.30
C CYS A 153 -2.29 26.15 7.75
N ALA A 154 -1.25 26.89 8.13
CA ALA A 154 -1.12 27.42 9.50
C ALA A 154 -2.24 28.42 9.87
N ALA A 155 -2.74 29.20 8.90
CA ALA A 155 -3.84 30.15 9.11
C ALA A 155 -5.19 29.47 9.43
N LEU A 156 -5.36 28.19 9.05
CA LEU A 156 -6.52 27.36 9.42
C LEU A 156 -6.49 26.96 10.90
N ALA A 157 -5.34 27.11 11.58
CA ALA A 157 -5.10 26.74 12.96
C ALA A 157 -5.59 25.31 13.30
N PRO A 158 -5.18 24.28 12.55
CA PRO A 158 -5.61 22.91 12.79
C PRO A 158 -4.96 22.34 14.05
N ASP A 159 -5.66 21.42 14.72
CA ASP A 159 -5.11 20.68 15.87
C ASP A 159 -4.13 19.60 15.42
N LEU A 160 -4.25 19.11 14.18
CA LEU A 160 -3.33 18.13 13.58
C LEU A 160 -3.30 18.26 12.05
N VAL A 161 -2.10 18.15 11.48
CA VAL A 161 -1.89 18.10 10.03
C VAL A 161 -1.36 16.72 9.63
N ILE A 162 -1.81 16.16 8.49
CA ILE A 162 -1.33 14.89 7.95
C ILE A 162 -0.73 15.16 6.57
N LEU A 163 0.55 14.84 6.40
CA LEU A 163 1.35 15.17 5.21
C LEU A 163 2.06 13.94 4.65
N PRO A 164 2.31 13.88 3.34
CA PRO A 164 3.15 12.84 2.75
C PRO A 164 4.63 13.04 3.09
N LEU A 165 5.44 12.00 3.01
CA LEU A 165 6.89 12.04 3.28
C LEU A 165 7.63 13.15 2.53
N LYS A 166 7.20 13.50 1.32
CA LYS A 166 7.76 14.61 0.53
C LYS A 166 7.62 15.98 1.17
N LEU A 167 6.74 16.13 2.15
CA LEU A 167 6.48 17.37 2.88
C LEU A 167 7.01 17.33 4.33
N GLN A 168 8.00 16.49 4.62
CA GLN A 168 8.63 16.42 5.95
C GLN A 168 9.14 17.78 6.43
N ASP A 169 9.82 18.56 5.57
CA ASP A 169 10.31 19.91 5.92
C ASP A 169 9.17 20.87 6.28
N ALA A 170 8.00 20.73 5.64
CA ALA A 170 6.81 21.50 5.99
C ALA A 170 6.22 21.04 7.33
N ALA A 171 6.23 19.75 7.62
CA ALA A 171 5.82 19.23 8.92
C ALA A 171 6.71 19.73 10.06
N ASP A 172 8.03 19.84 9.85
CA ASP A 172 8.96 20.42 10.81
C ASP A 172 8.69 21.91 11.04
N SER A 173 8.40 22.65 9.95
CA SER A 173 8.04 24.08 10.04
C SER A 173 6.71 24.31 10.78
N LEU A 174 5.71 23.43 10.59
CA LEU A 174 4.45 23.47 11.36
C LEU A 174 4.68 23.19 12.85
N ALA A 175 5.54 22.22 13.17
CA ALA A 175 5.92 21.92 14.55
C ALA A 175 6.59 23.11 15.25
N GLU A 176 7.45 23.88 14.55
CA GLU A 176 8.04 25.13 15.06
C GLU A 176 6.98 26.18 15.34
N LEU A 177 5.84 26.16 14.65
CA LEU A 177 4.69 27.00 14.88
C LEU A 177 3.75 26.50 16.00
N GLY A 178 4.07 25.33 16.57
CA GLY A 178 3.25 24.67 17.60
C GLY A 178 2.06 23.90 17.05
N ILE A 179 2.05 23.58 15.76
CA ILE A 179 1.02 22.79 15.10
C ILE A 179 1.57 21.37 14.88
N PRO A 180 1.04 20.33 15.55
CA PRO A 180 1.50 18.95 15.35
C PRO A 180 1.20 18.49 13.92
N ALA A 181 2.18 17.83 13.30
CA ALA A 181 2.04 17.29 11.95
C ALA A 181 2.60 15.88 11.89
N LEU A 182 1.79 14.92 11.45
CA LEU A 182 2.18 13.54 11.18
C LEU A 182 2.59 13.40 9.71
N VAL A 183 3.71 12.74 9.48
CA VAL A 183 4.17 12.37 8.15
C VAL A 183 3.84 10.91 7.90
N VAL A 184 3.16 10.63 6.78
CA VAL A 184 2.79 9.28 6.34
C VAL A 184 3.46 8.94 5.01
N ASN A 185 3.79 7.66 4.82
CA ASN A 185 4.46 7.14 3.62
C ASN A 185 3.86 5.80 3.16
N PRO A 186 2.59 5.73 2.81
CA PRO A 186 1.91 4.49 2.43
C PRO A 186 2.30 4.02 1.02
N GLU A 187 3.54 3.58 0.81
CA GLU A 187 4.04 3.17 -0.51
C GLU A 187 3.72 1.70 -0.83
N ASP A 188 3.41 0.89 0.17
CA ASP A 188 2.99 -0.50 0.04
C ASP A 188 1.86 -0.82 1.05
N GLN A 189 1.40 -2.08 1.06
CA GLN A 189 0.30 -2.49 1.93
C GLN A 189 0.65 -2.38 3.41
N THR A 190 1.85 -2.78 3.82
CA THR A 190 2.30 -2.71 5.21
C THR A 190 2.40 -1.26 5.68
N LEU A 191 3.04 -0.41 4.90
CA LEU A 191 3.15 1.01 5.19
C LEU A 191 1.79 1.72 5.21
N LEU A 192 0.82 1.27 4.40
CA LEU A 192 -0.56 1.76 4.48
C LEU A 192 -1.22 1.38 5.80
N GLU A 193 -1.09 0.14 6.23
CA GLU A 193 -1.64 -0.35 7.51
C GLU A 193 -1.04 0.40 8.70
N GLU A 194 0.28 0.65 8.68
CA GLU A 194 0.96 1.50 9.67
C GLU A 194 0.43 2.94 9.66
N ALA A 195 0.22 3.55 8.48
CA ALA A 195 -0.34 4.89 8.37
C ALA A 195 -1.77 4.95 8.93
N VAL A 196 -2.60 3.91 8.67
CA VAL A 196 -3.94 3.77 9.25
C VAL A 196 -3.87 3.74 10.77
N ALA A 197 -3.01 2.88 11.33
CA ALA A 197 -2.84 2.73 12.77
C ALA A 197 -2.32 4.02 13.42
N LEU A 198 -1.36 4.69 12.80
CA LEU A 198 -0.78 5.97 13.26
C LEU A 198 -1.85 7.07 13.34
N VAL A 199 -2.62 7.28 12.26
CA VAL A 199 -3.68 8.30 12.23
C VAL A 199 -4.79 7.95 13.20
N ALA A 200 -5.16 6.66 13.30
CA ALA A 200 -6.19 6.22 14.24
C ALA A 200 -5.79 6.42 15.70
N ALA A 201 -4.52 6.17 16.05
CA ALA A 201 -3.99 6.43 17.38
C ALA A 201 -3.99 7.94 17.71
N ALA A 202 -3.67 8.76 16.70
CA ALA A 202 -3.65 10.23 16.86
C ALA A 202 -5.05 10.84 17.04
N THR A 203 -6.09 10.23 16.47
CA THR A 203 -7.44 10.79 16.34
C THR A 203 -8.50 10.07 17.17
N ASP A 204 -8.10 9.04 17.95
CA ASP A 204 -9.02 8.21 18.75
C ASP A 204 -10.07 7.49 17.87
N THR A 205 -9.60 6.89 16.76
CA THR A 205 -10.44 6.12 15.81
C THR A 205 -9.98 4.68 15.64
N ARG A 206 -9.30 4.10 16.65
CA ARG A 206 -8.75 2.73 16.62
C ARG A 206 -9.79 1.66 16.28
N ALA A 207 -10.98 1.76 16.86
CA ALA A 207 -12.06 0.80 16.55
C ALA A 207 -12.43 0.81 15.06
N ARG A 208 -12.41 1.98 14.42
CA ARG A 208 -12.68 2.09 12.99
C ARG A 208 -11.54 1.55 12.14
N ALA A 209 -10.29 1.80 12.56
CA ALA A 209 -9.10 1.23 11.93
C ALA A 209 -9.08 -0.30 12.02
N ALA A 210 -9.45 -0.87 13.17
CA ALA A 210 -9.57 -2.31 13.34
C ALA A 210 -10.61 -2.92 12.38
N GLN A 211 -11.78 -2.29 12.21
CA GLN A 211 -12.77 -2.74 11.23
C GLN A 211 -12.21 -2.74 9.78
N LEU A 212 -11.40 -1.73 9.43
CA LEU A 212 -10.76 -1.66 8.12
C LEU A 212 -9.71 -2.77 7.95
N ALA A 213 -8.88 -3.01 8.97
CA ALA A 213 -7.89 -4.08 8.99
C ALA A 213 -8.56 -5.45 8.88
N ASP A 214 -9.63 -5.71 9.66
CA ASP A 214 -10.41 -6.95 9.61
C ASP A 214 -10.97 -7.20 8.21
N PHE A 215 -11.51 -6.16 7.57
CA PHE A 215 -12.01 -6.29 6.21
C PHE A 215 -10.88 -6.69 5.26
N THR A 216 -9.74 -6.01 5.33
CA THR A 216 -8.57 -6.28 4.48
C THR A 216 -8.08 -7.72 4.68
N VAL A 217 -7.82 -8.14 5.91
CA VAL A 217 -7.36 -9.50 6.26
C VAL A 217 -8.36 -10.56 5.80
N LYS A 218 -9.66 -10.33 5.99
CA LYS A 218 -10.72 -11.23 5.51
C LYS A 218 -10.63 -11.44 3.98
N GLN A 219 -10.38 -10.38 3.21
CA GLN A 219 -10.27 -10.52 1.76
C GLN A 219 -8.94 -11.16 1.34
N GLN A 220 -7.84 -10.85 2.01
CA GLN A 220 -6.54 -11.51 1.77
C GLN A 220 -6.63 -13.03 1.99
N ASN A 221 -7.21 -13.45 3.12
CA ASN A 221 -7.42 -14.87 3.43
C ASN A 221 -8.33 -15.54 2.40
N ARG A 222 -9.46 -14.90 2.05
CA ARG A 222 -10.39 -15.38 1.05
C ARG A 222 -9.68 -15.61 -0.29
N LEU A 223 -8.93 -14.63 -0.78
CA LEU A 223 -8.22 -14.75 -2.06
C LEU A 223 -7.12 -15.81 -1.99
N THR A 224 -6.39 -15.90 -0.89
CA THR A 224 -5.36 -16.92 -0.66
C THR A 224 -5.94 -18.33 -0.75
N GLU A 225 -7.07 -18.59 -0.08
CA GLU A 225 -7.75 -19.89 -0.10
C GLU A 225 -8.35 -20.19 -1.48
N LEU A 226 -9.03 -19.21 -2.07
CA LEU A 226 -9.72 -19.36 -3.36
C LEU A 226 -8.76 -19.65 -4.51
N LEU A 227 -7.57 -19.04 -4.47
CA LEU A 227 -6.59 -19.09 -5.56
C LEU A 227 -5.43 -20.06 -5.30
N ALA A 228 -5.50 -20.87 -4.22
CA ALA A 228 -4.42 -21.76 -3.81
C ALA A 228 -3.96 -22.73 -4.92
N ASP A 229 -4.89 -23.25 -5.71
CA ASP A 229 -4.65 -24.21 -6.79
C ASP A 229 -4.85 -23.59 -8.20
N ALA A 230 -5.07 -22.27 -8.29
CA ALA A 230 -5.31 -21.60 -9.55
C ALA A 230 -4.00 -21.42 -10.36
N GLU A 231 -4.10 -21.51 -11.70
CA GLU A 231 -2.99 -21.12 -12.56
C GLU A 231 -2.74 -19.62 -12.42
N ARG A 232 -1.48 -19.20 -12.34
CA ARG A 232 -1.10 -17.78 -12.17
C ARG A 232 -0.73 -17.17 -13.53
N PRO A 233 -1.62 -16.43 -14.20
CA PRO A 233 -1.32 -15.78 -15.46
C PRO A 233 -0.25 -14.69 -15.31
N ASN A 234 0.55 -14.50 -16.35
CA ASN A 234 1.52 -13.41 -16.43
C ASN A 234 0.80 -12.09 -16.74
N VAL A 235 1.04 -11.08 -15.92
CA VAL A 235 0.38 -9.78 -16.03
C VAL A 235 1.42 -8.68 -16.25
N TYR A 236 1.23 -7.89 -17.29
CA TYR A 236 1.93 -6.62 -17.49
C TYR A 236 1.03 -5.49 -17.01
N LEU A 237 1.45 -4.75 -16.00
CA LEU A 237 0.76 -3.55 -15.56
C LEU A 237 1.40 -2.32 -16.21
N ALA A 238 0.62 -1.60 -16.99
CA ALA A 238 1.04 -0.40 -17.70
C ALA A 238 0.69 0.86 -16.88
N GLY A 239 1.67 1.76 -16.73
CA GLY A 239 1.59 2.94 -15.87
C GLY A 239 0.68 4.04 -16.42
N ASN A 240 0.44 5.06 -15.59
CA ASN A 240 -0.56 6.10 -15.87
C ASN A 240 -0.25 6.92 -17.12
N SER A 241 0.95 7.51 -17.20
CA SER A 241 1.29 8.49 -18.27
C SER A 241 2.00 7.89 -19.46
N ASP A 242 2.51 6.65 -19.34
CA ASP A 242 3.28 5.99 -20.38
C ASP A 242 3.05 4.47 -20.33
N PHE A 243 2.58 3.92 -21.44
CA PHE A 243 2.38 2.48 -21.62
C PHE A 243 3.67 1.68 -21.40
N LEU A 244 4.83 2.25 -21.72
CA LEU A 244 6.15 1.63 -21.54
C LEU A 244 6.73 1.83 -20.12
N SER A 245 5.95 2.38 -19.19
CA SER A 245 6.25 2.41 -17.76
C SER A 245 5.48 1.30 -17.06
N THR A 246 6.15 0.52 -16.20
CA THR A 246 5.54 -0.61 -15.50
C THR A 246 5.93 -0.63 -14.03
N ALA A 247 5.07 -1.21 -13.19
CA ALA A 247 5.34 -1.36 -11.77
C ALA A 247 6.39 -2.45 -11.52
N GLY A 248 7.50 -2.07 -10.88
CA GLY A 248 8.52 -3.01 -10.40
C GLY A 248 8.03 -3.87 -9.23
N GLY A 249 8.83 -4.88 -8.84
CA GLY A 249 8.46 -5.86 -7.81
C GLY A 249 8.25 -5.29 -6.41
N ALA A 250 8.85 -4.12 -6.11
CA ALA A 250 8.73 -3.44 -4.82
C ALA A 250 7.50 -2.51 -4.72
N MET A 251 6.70 -2.41 -5.79
CA MET A 251 5.53 -1.51 -5.80
C MET A 251 4.27 -2.20 -5.30
N TYR A 252 3.36 -1.38 -4.76
CA TYR A 252 2.02 -1.79 -4.34
C TYR A 252 1.28 -2.61 -5.41
N GLN A 253 1.34 -2.19 -6.67
CA GLN A 253 0.69 -2.86 -7.79
C GLN A 253 1.19 -4.29 -8.02
N SER A 254 2.47 -4.57 -7.69
CA SER A 254 3.00 -5.94 -7.78
C SER A 254 2.33 -6.85 -6.76
N SER A 255 2.20 -6.40 -5.51
CA SER A 255 1.48 -7.13 -4.46
C SER A 255 0.00 -7.31 -4.79
N MET A 256 -0.64 -6.29 -5.36
CA MET A 256 -2.03 -6.35 -5.84
C MET A 256 -2.23 -7.47 -6.89
N ILE A 257 -1.33 -7.55 -7.88
CA ILE A 257 -1.38 -8.60 -8.92
C ILE A 257 -1.18 -9.99 -8.29
N GLU A 258 -0.21 -10.12 -7.38
CA GLU A 258 0.08 -11.40 -6.73
C GLU A 258 -1.07 -11.87 -5.86
N MET A 259 -1.69 -10.98 -5.10
CA MET A 259 -2.86 -11.25 -4.28
C MET A 259 -4.07 -11.66 -5.14
N ALA A 260 -4.21 -11.10 -6.33
CA ALA A 260 -5.23 -11.47 -7.32
C ALA A 260 -4.96 -12.80 -8.02
N GLY A 261 -3.88 -13.52 -7.67
CA GLY A 261 -3.49 -14.80 -8.27
C GLY A 261 -2.75 -14.66 -9.61
N GLY A 262 -2.29 -13.47 -9.97
CA GLY A 262 -1.43 -13.22 -11.13
C GLY A 262 0.06 -13.36 -10.80
N ARG A 263 0.89 -13.07 -11.81
CA ARG A 263 2.34 -12.91 -11.69
C ARG A 263 2.75 -11.63 -12.43
N ASN A 264 3.31 -10.67 -11.72
CA ASN A 264 3.84 -9.47 -12.35
C ASN A 264 5.07 -9.84 -13.19
N VAL A 265 5.04 -9.58 -14.51
CA VAL A 265 6.17 -9.89 -15.41
C VAL A 265 7.41 -9.04 -15.13
N ALA A 266 7.24 -7.90 -14.43
CA ALA A 266 8.32 -7.00 -14.04
C ALA A 266 8.78 -7.20 -12.57
N GLN A 267 8.34 -8.26 -11.87
CA GLN A 267 8.62 -8.51 -10.45
C GLN A 267 10.11 -8.54 -10.09
N GLU A 268 10.99 -8.91 -11.02
CA GLU A 268 12.43 -8.97 -10.79
C GLU A 268 13.11 -7.57 -10.82
N ILE A 269 12.39 -6.53 -11.23
CA ILE A 269 12.88 -5.16 -11.23
C ILE A 269 12.57 -4.54 -9.87
N THR A 270 13.57 -4.47 -9.00
CA THR A 270 13.41 -4.02 -7.61
C THR A 270 14.25 -2.79 -7.25
N ASP A 271 15.04 -2.28 -8.18
CA ASP A 271 15.95 -1.13 -8.01
C ASP A 271 15.27 0.21 -8.34
N THR A 272 14.04 0.17 -8.82
CA THR A 272 13.20 1.34 -9.09
C THR A 272 11.73 1.00 -8.86
N TYR A 273 10.92 2.01 -8.54
CA TYR A 273 9.46 1.85 -8.46
C TYR A 273 8.85 1.67 -9.86
N TRP A 274 8.83 2.74 -10.65
CA TRP A 274 8.37 2.69 -12.03
C TRP A 274 9.55 2.41 -12.96
N ALA A 275 9.48 1.29 -13.67
CA ALA A 275 10.51 0.85 -14.61
C ALA A 275 10.12 1.21 -16.05
N SER A 276 11.03 1.83 -16.79
CA SER A 276 10.86 2.03 -18.23
C SER A 276 11.28 0.78 -18.98
N VAL A 277 10.43 0.28 -19.86
CA VAL A 277 10.64 -0.93 -20.65
C VAL A 277 10.47 -0.64 -22.15
N SER A 278 10.80 -1.59 -23.01
CA SER A 278 10.57 -1.48 -24.46
C SER A 278 9.48 -2.44 -24.93
N TYR A 279 8.94 -2.20 -26.11
CA TYR A 279 8.00 -3.14 -26.75
C TYR A 279 8.61 -4.55 -26.91
N GLU A 280 9.92 -4.62 -27.25
CA GLU A 280 10.62 -5.91 -27.35
C GLU A 280 10.66 -6.65 -26.01
N GLN A 281 10.80 -5.92 -24.92
CA GLN A 281 10.77 -6.52 -23.59
C GLN A 281 9.37 -7.05 -23.27
N ILE A 282 8.31 -6.30 -23.55
CA ILE A 282 6.92 -6.74 -23.36
C ILE A 282 6.61 -7.97 -24.20
N LEU A 283 7.02 -7.99 -25.49
CA LEU A 283 6.87 -9.16 -26.37
C LEU A 283 7.70 -10.36 -25.91
N THR A 284 8.84 -10.14 -25.26
CA THR A 284 9.65 -11.21 -24.67
C THR A 284 8.97 -11.81 -23.45
N TRP A 285 8.40 -11.00 -22.58
CA TRP A 285 7.58 -11.47 -21.46
C TRP A 285 6.30 -12.15 -21.92
N ASN A 286 5.74 -11.67 -23.04
CA ASN A 286 4.53 -12.19 -23.67
C ASN A 286 3.40 -12.43 -22.67
N PRO A 287 2.93 -11.37 -21.95
CA PRO A 287 1.97 -11.51 -20.88
C PRO A 287 0.63 -12.11 -21.34
N ASP A 288 -0.04 -12.79 -20.42
CA ASP A 288 -1.39 -13.32 -20.61
C ASP A 288 -2.44 -12.22 -20.54
N TYR A 289 -2.18 -11.20 -19.72
CA TYR A 289 -3.00 -10.01 -19.52
C TYR A 289 -2.15 -8.75 -19.56
N ILE A 290 -2.72 -7.69 -20.12
CA ILE A 290 -2.24 -6.31 -19.97
C ILE A 290 -3.28 -5.57 -19.14
N VAL A 291 -2.85 -4.97 -18.03
CA VAL A 291 -3.71 -4.23 -17.12
C VAL A 291 -3.23 -2.79 -17.10
N LEU A 292 -4.11 -1.86 -17.48
CA LEU A 292 -3.82 -0.42 -17.45
C LEU A 292 -4.14 0.11 -16.05
N ALA A 293 -3.30 1.02 -15.58
CA ALA A 293 -3.57 1.78 -14.36
C ALA A 293 -4.94 2.49 -14.44
N SER A 294 -5.56 2.71 -13.30
CA SER A 294 -6.90 3.34 -13.22
C SER A 294 -6.96 4.73 -13.88
N ASP A 295 -5.88 5.52 -13.70
CA ASP A 295 -5.73 6.89 -14.21
C ASP A 295 -4.88 6.94 -15.50
N ALA A 296 -4.87 5.88 -16.34
CA ALA A 296 -4.06 5.86 -17.56
C ALA A 296 -4.51 6.96 -18.56
N ASP A 297 -3.54 7.71 -19.09
CA ASP A 297 -3.77 8.77 -20.09
C ASP A 297 -4.09 8.22 -21.51
N TYR A 298 -4.17 6.89 -21.64
CA TYR A 298 -4.45 6.14 -22.88
C TYR A 298 -5.48 5.03 -22.59
N THR A 299 -6.07 4.47 -23.63
CA THR A 299 -7.22 3.57 -23.51
C THR A 299 -6.87 2.11 -23.84
N VAL A 300 -7.74 1.19 -23.44
CA VAL A 300 -7.70 -0.22 -23.87
C VAL A 300 -7.67 -0.33 -25.41
N GLU A 301 -8.42 0.50 -26.13
CA GLU A 301 -8.47 0.50 -27.61
C GLU A 301 -7.12 0.92 -28.21
N ASP A 302 -6.44 1.93 -27.62
CA ASP A 302 -5.11 2.35 -28.07
C ASP A 302 -4.12 1.19 -27.99
N VAL A 303 -4.15 0.43 -26.89
CA VAL A 303 -3.27 -0.75 -26.70
C VAL A 303 -3.65 -1.91 -27.61
N MET A 304 -4.96 -2.19 -27.76
CA MET A 304 -5.46 -3.26 -28.62
C MET A 304 -5.15 -3.05 -30.12
N THR A 305 -4.98 -1.79 -30.51
CA THR A 305 -4.71 -1.41 -31.92
C THR A 305 -3.25 -1.04 -32.19
N ASP A 306 -2.39 -1.07 -31.17
CA ASP A 306 -0.96 -0.73 -31.33
C ASP A 306 -0.22 -1.80 -32.17
N PRO A 307 0.31 -1.43 -33.37
CA PRO A 307 1.02 -2.38 -34.23
C PRO A 307 2.30 -2.94 -33.60
N ASN A 308 2.88 -2.27 -32.58
CA ASN A 308 4.07 -2.74 -31.89
C ASN A 308 3.75 -3.93 -30.96
N LEU A 309 2.49 -4.12 -30.61
CA LEU A 309 2.00 -5.25 -29.79
C LEU A 309 1.42 -6.39 -30.62
N ALA A 310 1.53 -6.34 -31.94
CA ALA A 310 1.13 -7.44 -32.79
C ALA A 310 1.91 -8.71 -32.43
N GLY A 311 1.19 -9.81 -32.10
CA GLY A 311 1.76 -11.06 -31.60
C GLY A 311 1.95 -11.12 -30.08
N CYS A 312 1.55 -10.10 -29.31
CA CYS A 312 1.42 -10.19 -27.87
C CYS A 312 0.18 -11.01 -27.51
N LYS A 313 0.34 -12.04 -26.69
CA LYS A 313 -0.72 -12.98 -26.29
C LYS A 313 -1.94 -12.27 -25.69
N ALA A 314 -1.73 -11.28 -24.82
CA ALA A 314 -2.80 -10.51 -24.22
C ALA A 314 -3.65 -9.78 -25.28
N VAL A 315 -3.02 -9.17 -26.26
CA VAL A 315 -3.71 -8.45 -27.34
C VAL A 315 -4.44 -9.43 -28.28
N GLU A 316 -3.78 -10.54 -28.68
CA GLU A 316 -4.41 -11.56 -29.53
C GLU A 316 -5.66 -12.18 -28.90
N ASN A 317 -5.68 -12.33 -27.57
CA ASN A 317 -6.79 -12.93 -26.82
C ASN A 317 -7.83 -11.90 -26.35
N GLY A 318 -7.59 -10.59 -26.52
CA GLY A 318 -8.46 -9.54 -26.02
C GLY A 318 -8.37 -9.34 -24.51
N ASN A 319 -7.29 -9.77 -23.88
CA ASN A 319 -7.04 -9.67 -22.43
C ASN A 319 -6.32 -8.37 -22.07
N VAL A 320 -6.87 -7.24 -22.51
CA VAL A 320 -6.42 -5.89 -22.14
C VAL A 320 -7.51 -5.26 -21.30
N LEU A 321 -7.18 -4.92 -20.06
CA LEU A 321 -8.14 -4.45 -19.05
C LEU A 321 -7.68 -3.10 -18.51
N GLN A 322 -8.59 -2.31 -17.97
CA GLN A 322 -8.28 -1.12 -17.19
C GLN A 322 -8.84 -1.29 -15.78
N ILE A 323 -8.01 -0.95 -14.77
CA ILE A 323 -8.45 -0.95 -13.38
C ILE A 323 -9.52 0.12 -13.21
N PRO A 324 -10.67 -0.18 -12.56
CA PRO A 324 -11.67 0.83 -12.27
C PRO A 324 -11.10 1.99 -11.43
N GLY A 325 -11.45 3.22 -11.77
CA GLY A 325 -11.04 4.46 -11.10
C GLY A 325 -12.19 5.42 -10.83
N ASP A 326 -13.43 5.00 -11.05
CA ASP A 326 -14.64 5.83 -10.99
C ASP A 326 -15.07 6.21 -9.56
N ALA A 327 -14.52 5.56 -8.55
CA ALA A 327 -14.62 5.98 -7.15
C ALA A 327 -13.24 6.38 -6.61
N GLU A 328 -12.29 5.45 -6.65
CA GLU A 328 -10.94 5.59 -6.13
C GLU A 328 -9.98 4.75 -6.97
N ALA A 329 -8.73 5.15 -7.07
CA ALA A 329 -7.70 4.40 -7.80
C ALA A 329 -7.31 3.13 -6.99
N TRP A 330 -7.86 1.97 -7.34
CA TRP A 330 -7.60 0.72 -6.61
C TRP A 330 -6.18 0.18 -6.79
N ASP A 331 -5.44 0.69 -7.75
CA ASP A 331 -4.01 0.43 -7.94
C ASP A 331 -3.11 1.39 -7.16
N SER A 332 -3.68 2.15 -6.23
CA SER A 332 -2.96 3.01 -5.29
C SER A 332 -3.08 2.47 -3.86
N PRO A 333 -2.10 2.74 -2.98
CA PRO A 333 -2.15 2.34 -1.57
C PRO A 333 -3.11 3.24 -0.77
N VAL A 334 -4.38 3.10 -1.06
CA VAL A 334 -5.51 3.76 -0.40
C VAL A 334 -6.27 2.74 0.45
N PRO A 335 -7.11 3.16 1.41
CA PRO A 335 -7.88 2.21 2.22
C PRO A 335 -8.67 1.18 1.40
N GLY A 336 -9.18 1.59 0.23
CA GLY A 336 -9.87 0.73 -0.73
C GLY A 336 -8.97 -0.09 -1.65
N GLY A 337 -7.65 -0.03 -1.49
CA GLY A 337 -6.71 -0.68 -2.41
C GLY A 337 -6.86 -2.19 -2.50
N ILE A 338 -7.25 -2.88 -1.41
CA ILE A 338 -7.55 -4.34 -1.44
C ILE A 338 -8.62 -4.69 -2.49
N LEU A 339 -9.51 -3.75 -2.84
CA LEU A 339 -10.53 -3.95 -3.85
C LEU A 339 -9.95 -4.14 -5.25
N GLY A 340 -8.76 -3.58 -5.51
CA GLY A 340 -8.01 -3.86 -6.74
C GLY A 340 -7.68 -5.33 -6.89
N SER A 341 -7.21 -5.98 -5.82
CA SER A 341 -6.95 -7.43 -5.81
C SER A 341 -8.25 -8.23 -5.93
N VAL A 342 -9.31 -7.82 -5.22
CA VAL A 342 -10.63 -8.47 -5.29
C VAL A 342 -11.18 -8.42 -6.72
N TRP A 343 -11.21 -7.25 -7.36
CA TRP A 343 -11.69 -7.09 -8.73
C TRP A 343 -10.82 -7.86 -9.73
N LEU A 344 -9.50 -7.69 -9.64
CA LEU A 344 -8.55 -8.30 -10.57
C LEU A 344 -8.59 -9.83 -10.49
N SER A 345 -8.87 -10.42 -9.32
CA SER A 345 -8.99 -11.87 -9.18
C SER A 345 -10.10 -12.45 -10.07
N GLY A 346 -11.25 -11.79 -10.19
CA GLY A 346 -12.32 -12.19 -11.09
C GLY A 346 -11.90 -12.07 -12.56
N ALA A 347 -11.24 -10.96 -12.90
CA ALA A 347 -10.79 -10.69 -14.25
C ALA A 347 -9.69 -11.67 -14.73
N LEU A 348 -8.77 -12.07 -13.84
CA LEU A 348 -7.70 -13.03 -14.15
C LEU A 348 -8.19 -14.50 -14.14
N HIS A 349 -9.25 -14.80 -13.40
CA HIS A 349 -9.77 -16.16 -13.21
C HIS A 349 -11.28 -16.24 -13.53
N PRO A 350 -11.69 -15.94 -14.77
CA PRO A 350 -13.11 -15.89 -15.15
C PRO A 350 -13.83 -17.24 -14.97
N ASP A 351 -13.09 -18.33 -15.02
CA ASP A 351 -13.65 -19.69 -14.84
C ASP A 351 -14.15 -19.94 -13.40
N LEU A 352 -13.73 -19.14 -12.43
CA LEU A 352 -14.21 -19.22 -11.05
C LEU A 352 -15.61 -18.61 -10.87
N GLY A 353 -16.05 -17.73 -11.77
CA GLY A 353 -17.39 -17.12 -11.74
C GLY A 353 -17.65 -16.27 -10.51
N ILE A 354 -16.63 -15.60 -9.98
CA ILE A 354 -16.65 -14.85 -8.70
C ILE A 354 -17.00 -13.37 -8.83
N ASP A 355 -17.19 -12.85 -10.04
CA ASP A 355 -17.42 -11.41 -10.28
C ASP A 355 -18.60 -10.84 -9.48
N GLY A 356 -19.70 -11.59 -9.39
CA GLY A 356 -20.87 -11.18 -8.62
C GLY A 356 -20.60 -11.09 -7.12
N GLU A 357 -19.80 -11.99 -6.57
CA GLU A 357 -19.38 -11.96 -5.18
C GLU A 357 -18.37 -10.83 -4.95
N ASN A 358 -17.41 -10.64 -5.85
CA ASN A 358 -16.46 -9.55 -5.79
C ASN A 358 -17.16 -8.18 -5.79
N MET A 359 -18.20 -8.02 -6.61
CA MET A 359 -19.01 -6.78 -6.62
C MET A 359 -19.75 -6.57 -5.30
N GLN A 360 -20.26 -7.63 -4.66
CA GLN A 360 -20.88 -7.52 -3.34
C GLN A 360 -19.86 -7.07 -2.28
N ILE A 361 -18.64 -7.60 -2.31
CA ILE A 361 -17.54 -7.21 -1.42
C ILE A 361 -17.17 -5.74 -1.62
N ILE A 362 -17.08 -5.29 -2.87
CA ILE A 362 -16.80 -3.89 -3.21
C ILE A 362 -17.90 -2.97 -2.65
N ASN A 363 -19.17 -3.33 -2.83
CA ASN A 363 -20.28 -2.58 -2.27
C ASN A 363 -20.25 -2.55 -0.74
N GLU A 364 -20.03 -3.69 -0.07
CA GLU A 364 -19.90 -3.79 1.40
C GLU A 364 -18.81 -2.83 1.91
N PHE A 365 -17.67 -2.75 1.24
CA PHE A 365 -16.60 -1.85 1.60
C PHE A 365 -17.02 -0.38 1.54
N TYR A 366 -17.53 0.07 0.39
CA TYR A 366 -17.91 1.47 0.22
C TYR A 366 -19.11 1.88 1.09
N GLU A 367 -20.09 1.00 1.28
CA GLU A 367 -21.21 1.24 2.21
C GLU A 367 -20.71 1.38 3.64
N THR A 368 -19.77 0.51 4.05
CA THR A 368 -19.24 0.51 5.41
C THR A 368 -18.35 1.71 5.68
N PHE A 369 -17.38 2.01 4.82
CA PHE A 369 -16.32 2.97 5.11
C PHE A 369 -16.54 4.36 4.52
N TYR A 370 -17.36 4.46 3.47
CA TYR A 370 -17.56 5.70 2.71
C TYR A 370 -19.04 6.12 2.58
N GLY A 371 -19.99 5.30 3.04
CA GLY A 371 -21.40 5.64 3.15
C GLY A 371 -22.16 5.66 1.82
N PHE A 372 -21.66 5.02 0.74
CA PHE A 372 -22.37 4.91 -0.52
C PHE A 372 -22.22 3.52 -1.13
N THR A 373 -23.21 3.08 -1.93
CA THR A 373 -23.11 1.86 -2.72
C THR A 373 -22.30 2.11 -3.98
N TYR A 374 -21.24 1.31 -4.19
CA TYR A 374 -20.49 1.34 -5.44
C TYR A 374 -21.39 0.78 -6.56
N GLN A 375 -21.49 1.52 -7.67
CA GLN A 375 -22.17 1.07 -8.87
C GLN A 375 -21.22 1.33 -10.04
N GLU A 376 -20.96 0.30 -10.84
CA GLU A 376 -20.34 0.53 -12.16
C GLU A 376 -21.28 1.44 -12.99
N ILE A 377 -20.70 2.51 -13.53
CA ILE A 377 -21.42 3.48 -14.38
C ILE A 377 -21.35 3.01 -15.83
#